data_62d29af114e204df6027d4ffecb9a32c
#
_entry.id   62d29af114e204df6027d4ffecb9a32c
#
_cell.length_a   1.000
_cell.length_b   1.000
_cell.length_c   1.000
_cell.angle_alpha   90.00
_cell.angle_beta   90.00
_cell.angle_gamma   90.00
#
_symmetry.space_group_name_H-M   'P 1'
#
loop_
_entity.id
_entity.type
_entity.pdbx_description
1 polymer ?
#
loop_
_entity_poly.entity_id
_entity_poly.type
_entity_poly.pdbx_seq_one_letter_code
_entity_poly.pdbx_strand_id
1 'polypeptide(L)'
;MNTFTDSVLTALNLVTSFDPALWVVVTRSLAVSATACLLAYGVGVALGAWLAVSRFRGRGAVLVGLNTLLALPSVVVGLVVYLLLSRTGPLSFLGWMFSFKAMVQAQFILVVPVVAALTRQVVEDVERQHGEQWASLGAGPWVRSLLLAWDERLALLTISVTAFGRAISEVGAVMIVGGNIDGFTRVMTTAIALETSKGDLPLALGLGMVLLAVVLLLNALVAGLRLWGERRNARPAPEGRTLGVQP
;
A
#
# COMPACT_ATOMS: atom_id res chain seq x y z
N MET A 1 37.28 -17.58 -5.46
CA MET A 1 36.49 -16.38 -5.76
C MET A 1 35.15 -16.55 -5.05
N ASN A 2 34.78 -15.57 -4.23
CA ASN A 2 33.53 -15.69 -3.46
C ASN A 2 32.37 -15.30 -4.38
N THR A 3 31.64 -16.28 -4.89
CA THR A 3 30.46 -16.11 -5.78
C THR A 3 29.50 -15.00 -5.29
N PHE A 4 29.39 -14.82 -4.00
CA PHE A 4 28.59 -13.75 -3.40
C PHE A 4 29.15 -12.35 -3.70
N THR A 5 30.44 -12.13 -3.50
CA THR A 5 31.07 -10.82 -3.71
C THR A 5 31.01 -10.42 -5.20
N ASP A 6 31.28 -11.36 -6.10
CA ASP A 6 31.21 -11.12 -7.53
C ASP A 6 29.77 -10.81 -7.99
N SER A 7 28.77 -11.50 -7.42
CA SER A 7 27.35 -11.23 -7.70
C SER A 7 26.93 -9.85 -7.21
N VAL A 8 27.38 -9.44 -6.02
CA VAL A 8 27.05 -8.09 -5.47
C VAL A 8 27.69 -6.99 -6.31
N LEU A 9 28.96 -7.13 -6.71
CA LEU A 9 29.65 -6.15 -7.54
C LEU A 9 29.00 -6.02 -8.93
N THR A 10 28.62 -7.14 -9.54
CA THR A 10 27.92 -7.14 -10.82
C THR A 10 26.53 -6.51 -10.68
N ALA A 11 25.80 -6.82 -9.61
CA ALA A 11 24.50 -6.22 -9.30
C ALA A 11 24.59 -4.68 -9.12
N LEU A 12 25.60 -4.21 -8.38
CA LEU A 12 25.87 -2.77 -8.25
C LEU A 12 26.17 -2.11 -9.59
N ASN A 13 26.94 -2.77 -10.44
CA ASN A 13 27.26 -2.26 -11.77
C ASN A 13 25.99 -2.18 -12.65
N LEU A 14 25.11 -3.19 -12.64
CA LEU A 14 23.83 -3.19 -13.37
C LEU A 14 22.92 -2.03 -12.92
N VAL A 15 22.87 -1.73 -11.63
CA VAL A 15 22.09 -0.63 -11.08
C VAL A 15 22.67 0.73 -11.49
N THR A 16 23.99 0.89 -11.37
CA THR A 16 24.67 2.17 -11.63
C THR A 16 24.85 2.47 -13.11
N SER A 17 24.91 1.44 -13.97
CA SER A 17 24.98 1.61 -15.43
C SER A 17 23.63 1.91 -16.08
N PHE A 18 22.56 1.96 -15.28
CA PHE A 18 21.19 2.18 -15.79
C PHE A 18 20.79 1.18 -16.87
N ASP A 19 21.08 -0.13 -16.66
CA ASP A 19 20.71 -1.17 -17.59
C ASP A 19 19.25 -1.09 -18.02
N PRO A 20 18.94 -0.96 -19.33
CA PRO A 20 17.58 -0.74 -19.82
C PRO A 20 16.62 -1.86 -19.43
N ALA A 21 17.08 -3.13 -19.42
CA ALA A 21 16.24 -4.29 -19.09
C ALA A 21 15.81 -4.23 -17.61
N LEU A 22 16.75 -3.90 -16.72
CA LEU A 22 16.46 -3.72 -15.29
C LEU A 22 15.45 -2.59 -15.08
N TRP A 23 15.67 -1.42 -15.68
CA TRP A 23 14.84 -0.24 -15.46
C TRP A 23 13.44 -0.34 -16.06
N VAL A 24 13.23 -1.07 -17.13
CA VAL A 24 11.89 -1.40 -17.65
C VAL A 24 11.08 -2.19 -16.62
N VAL A 25 11.70 -3.16 -15.96
CA VAL A 25 11.06 -3.95 -14.91
C VAL A 25 10.75 -3.10 -13.67
N VAL A 26 11.68 -2.23 -13.26
CA VAL A 26 11.52 -1.30 -12.14
C VAL A 26 10.34 -0.34 -12.37
N THR A 27 10.32 0.34 -13.50
CA THR A 27 9.27 1.33 -13.80
C THR A 27 7.90 0.67 -13.90
N ARG A 28 7.82 -0.54 -14.45
CA ARG A 28 6.58 -1.31 -14.51
C ARG A 28 6.09 -1.72 -13.12
N SER A 29 6.98 -2.19 -12.25
CA SER A 29 6.64 -2.52 -10.87
C SER A 29 6.08 -1.31 -10.11
N LEU A 30 6.74 -0.17 -10.25
CA LEU A 30 6.27 1.09 -9.66
C LEU A 30 4.91 1.49 -10.20
N ALA A 31 4.70 1.42 -11.52
CA ALA A 31 3.44 1.80 -12.15
C ALA A 31 2.27 0.89 -11.71
N VAL A 32 2.44 -0.43 -11.68
CA VAL A 32 1.41 -1.38 -11.23
C VAL A 32 1.05 -1.11 -9.78
N SER A 33 2.07 -1.06 -8.90
CA SER A 33 1.86 -0.91 -7.46
C SER A 33 1.30 0.47 -7.11
N ALA A 34 1.77 1.54 -7.76
CA ALA A 34 1.24 2.88 -7.55
C ALA A 34 -0.24 2.99 -7.98
N THR A 35 -0.57 2.46 -9.16
CA THR A 35 -1.96 2.47 -9.65
C THR A 35 -2.88 1.68 -8.73
N ALA A 36 -2.48 0.48 -8.34
CA ALA A 36 -3.26 -0.36 -7.41
C ALA A 36 -3.45 0.33 -6.05
N CYS A 37 -2.38 0.92 -5.50
CA CYS A 37 -2.44 1.64 -4.23
C CYS A 37 -3.29 2.89 -4.27
N LEU A 38 -3.22 3.69 -5.33
CA LEU A 38 -4.06 4.89 -5.46
C LEU A 38 -5.54 4.52 -5.49
N LEU A 39 -5.92 3.50 -6.27
CA LEU A 39 -7.28 3.00 -6.29
C LEU A 39 -7.71 2.41 -4.94
N ALA A 40 -6.86 1.59 -4.34
CA ALA A 40 -7.12 0.96 -3.05
C ALA A 40 -7.19 1.97 -1.92
N TYR A 41 -6.40 3.04 -1.97
CA TYR A 41 -6.43 4.14 -1.00
C TYR A 41 -7.78 4.85 -1.04
N GLY A 42 -8.27 5.25 -2.22
CA GLY A 42 -9.56 5.91 -2.34
C GLY A 42 -10.71 5.07 -1.76
N VAL A 43 -10.79 3.80 -2.15
CA VAL A 43 -11.84 2.88 -1.67
C VAL A 43 -11.63 2.49 -0.21
N GLY A 44 -10.41 2.14 0.17
CA GLY A 44 -10.07 1.65 1.51
C GLY A 44 -10.23 2.72 2.58
N VAL A 45 -9.84 3.98 2.31
CA VAL A 45 -10.05 5.10 3.25
C VAL A 45 -11.55 5.36 3.44
N ALA A 46 -12.32 5.41 2.36
CA ALA A 46 -13.76 5.63 2.45
C ALA A 46 -14.46 4.51 3.26
N LEU A 47 -14.14 3.26 2.98
CA LEU A 47 -14.68 2.09 3.70
C LEU A 47 -14.22 2.07 5.16
N GLY A 48 -12.94 2.26 5.43
CA GLY A 48 -12.38 2.24 6.77
C GLY A 48 -12.93 3.34 7.66
N ALA A 49 -12.96 4.59 7.17
CA ALA A 49 -13.51 5.72 7.89
C ALA A 49 -15.02 5.56 8.15
N TRP A 50 -15.77 5.07 7.17
CA TRP A 50 -17.18 4.79 7.36
C TRP A 50 -17.42 3.69 8.42
N LEU A 51 -16.65 2.60 8.38
CA LEU A 51 -16.72 1.52 9.37
C LEU A 51 -16.35 1.97 10.79
N ALA A 52 -15.46 2.97 10.92
CA ALA A 52 -15.07 3.51 12.22
C ALA A 52 -16.24 4.21 12.92
N VAL A 53 -16.99 5.03 12.19
CA VAL A 53 -18.06 5.88 12.70
C VAL A 53 -19.40 5.17 12.75
N SER A 54 -19.67 4.26 11.79
CA SER A 54 -20.98 3.63 11.63
C SER A 54 -21.25 2.56 12.68
N ARG A 55 -22.47 2.59 13.25
CA ARG A 55 -22.97 1.57 14.16
C ARG A 55 -24.21 0.91 13.55
N PHE A 56 -24.07 -0.35 13.16
CA PHE A 56 -25.17 -1.12 12.55
C PHE A 56 -25.14 -2.59 13.01
N ARG A 57 -26.28 -3.27 12.89
CA ARG A 57 -26.37 -4.71 13.17
C ARG A 57 -25.49 -5.48 12.19
N GLY A 58 -24.59 -6.34 12.71
CA GLY A 58 -23.64 -7.11 11.89
C GLY A 58 -22.28 -6.45 11.68
N ARG A 59 -22.01 -5.22 12.22
CA ARG A 59 -20.69 -4.58 12.16
C ARG A 59 -19.56 -5.52 12.61
N GLY A 60 -19.79 -6.31 13.68
CA GLY A 60 -18.80 -7.29 14.15
C GLY A 60 -18.44 -8.34 13.10
N ALA A 61 -19.42 -8.87 12.38
CA ALA A 61 -19.17 -9.84 11.30
C ALA A 61 -18.38 -9.20 10.14
N VAL A 62 -18.69 -7.97 9.77
CA VAL A 62 -17.93 -7.22 8.74
C VAL A 62 -16.48 -7.02 9.18
N LEU A 63 -16.23 -6.68 10.45
CA LEU A 63 -14.87 -6.52 10.98
C LEU A 63 -14.11 -7.84 11.01
N VAL A 64 -14.76 -8.94 11.39
CA VAL A 64 -14.15 -10.28 11.31
C VAL A 64 -13.81 -10.62 9.85
N GLY A 65 -14.71 -10.36 8.91
CA GLY A 65 -14.46 -10.52 7.48
C GLY A 65 -13.26 -9.68 7.00
N LEU A 66 -13.22 -8.41 7.36
CA LEU A 66 -12.11 -7.50 7.01
C LEU A 66 -10.77 -8.02 7.55
N ASN A 67 -10.73 -8.47 8.81
CA ASN A 67 -9.54 -9.04 9.42
C ASN A 67 -9.12 -10.36 8.76
N THR A 68 -10.08 -11.18 8.35
CA THR A 68 -9.81 -12.41 7.59
C THR A 68 -9.19 -12.11 6.24
N LEU A 69 -9.66 -11.03 5.56
CA LEU A 69 -9.08 -10.59 4.29
C LEU A 69 -7.62 -10.12 4.42
N LEU A 70 -7.19 -9.65 5.60
CA LEU A 70 -5.78 -9.30 5.84
C LEU A 70 -4.87 -10.53 5.83
N ALA A 71 -5.38 -11.68 6.24
CA ALA A 71 -4.65 -12.95 6.32
C ALA A 71 -4.76 -13.79 5.04
N LEU A 72 -5.46 -13.31 4.00
CA LEU A 72 -5.61 -14.05 2.75
C LEU A 72 -4.26 -14.29 2.07
N PRO A 73 -3.93 -15.56 1.72
CA PRO A 73 -2.77 -15.85 0.91
C PRO A 73 -2.90 -15.20 -0.48
N SER A 74 -1.90 -14.45 -0.87
CA SER A 74 -1.93 -13.71 -2.15
C SER A 74 -2.06 -14.63 -3.37
N VAL A 75 -1.48 -15.83 -3.28
CA VAL A 75 -1.61 -16.87 -4.31
C VAL A 75 -3.08 -17.28 -4.53
N VAL A 76 -3.86 -17.38 -3.44
CA VAL A 76 -5.29 -17.70 -3.53
C VAL A 76 -6.06 -16.57 -4.22
N VAL A 77 -5.76 -15.31 -3.87
CA VAL A 77 -6.36 -14.16 -4.55
C VAL A 77 -5.99 -14.14 -6.04
N GLY A 78 -4.72 -14.38 -6.36
CA GLY A 78 -4.26 -14.49 -7.74
C GLY A 78 -5.01 -15.59 -8.51
N LEU A 79 -5.21 -16.77 -7.90
CA LEU A 79 -5.94 -17.88 -8.51
C LEU A 79 -7.42 -17.52 -8.74
N VAL A 80 -8.08 -16.88 -7.77
CA VAL A 80 -9.48 -16.46 -7.93
C VAL A 80 -9.62 -15.44 -9.06
N VAL A 81 -8.75 -14.42 -9.10
CA VAL A 81 -8.75 -13.42 -10.18
C VAL A 81 -8.44 -14.08 -11.53
N TYR A 82 -7.50 -15.02 -11.57
CA TYR A 82 -7.20 -15.81 -12.76
C TYR A 82 -8.45 -16.55 -13.27
N LEU A 83 -9.15 -17.28 -12.40
CA LEU A 83 -10.36 -18.02 -12.78
C LEU A 83 -11.47 -17.09 -13.27
N LEU A 84 -11.62 -15.92 -12.64
CA LEU A 84 -12.62 -14.91 -13.07
C LEU A 84 -12.31 -14.33 -14.45
N LEU A 85 -11.03 -14.04 -14.74
CA LEU A 85 -10.59 -13.42 -16.00
C LEU A 85 -10.24 -14.41 -17.11
N SER A 86 -10.15 -15.71 -16.81
CA SER A 86 -9.83 -16.75 -17.78
C SER A 86 -10.89 -16.84 -18.90
N ARG A 87 -10.55 -17.49 -20.02
CA ARG A 87 -11.45 -17.61 -21.17
C ARG A 87 -12.80 -18.26 -20.84
N THR A 88 -12.85 -19.10 -19.84
CA THR A 88 -14.07 -19.76 -19.33
C THR A 88 -14.68 -19.06 -18.13
N GLY A 89 -14.06 -17.99 -17.65
CA GLY A 89 -14.50 -17.25 -16.48
C GLY A 89 -15.59 -16.21 -16.80
N PRO A 90 -16.35 -15.77 -15.79
CA PRO A 90 -17.46 -14.82 -15.96
C PRO A 90 -17.02 -13.43 -16.42
N LEU A 91 -15.76 -13.05 -16.21
CA LEU A 91 -15.19 -11.76 -16.62
C LEU A 91 -14.29 -11.86 -17.86
N SER A 92 -14.36 -12.98 -18.61
CA SER A 92 -13.55 -13.21 -19.82
C SER A 92 -13.75 -12.11 -20.89
N PHE A 93 -14.93 -11.50 -20.93
CA PHE A 93 -15.26 -10.42 -21.89
C PHE A 93 -14.39 -9.17 -21.72
N LEU A 94 -13.72 -8.98 -20.55
CA LEU A 94 -12.81 -7.87 -20.30
C LEU A 94 -11.48 -8.02 -21.06
N GLY A 95 -11.06 -9.24 -21.39
CA GLY A 95 -9.81 -9.51 -22.07
C GLY A 95 -8.55 -9.06 -21.28
N TRP A 96 -8.64 -9.00 -19.95
CA TRP A 96 -7.55 -8.46 -19.10
C TRP A 96 -6.49 -9.46 -18.70
N MET A 97 -6.69 -10.73 -18.98
CA MET A 97 -5.74 -11.77 -18.59
C MET A 97 -4.33 -11.49 -19.12
N PHE A 98 -3.30 -11.73 -18.29
CA PHE A 98 -1.89 -11.47 -18.58
C PHE A 98 -1.61 -10.02 -19.01
N SER A 99 -2.25 -9.06 -18.36
CA SER A 99 -2.08 -7.64 -18.64
C SER A 99 -1.78 -6.82 -17.40
N PHE A 100 -1.35 -5.57 -17.60
CA PHE A 100 -1.21 -4.57 -16.55
C PHE A 100 -2.49 -4.44 -15.69
N LYS A 101 -3.67 -4.46 -16.33
CA LYS A 101 -4.96 -4.32 -15.64
C LYS A 101 -5.23 -5.49 -14.69
N ALA A 102 -4.92 -6.73 -15.08
CA ALA A 102 -5.09 -7.89 -14.21
C ALA A 102 -4.17 -7.82 -12.99
N MET A 103 -2.92 -7.39 -13.16
CA MET A 103 -1.98 -7.21 -12.05
C MET A 103 -2.46 -6.12 -11.08
N VAL A 104 -2.92 -4.98 -11.60
CA VAL A 104 -3.49 -3.89 -10.78
C VAL A 104 -4.71 -4.38 -10.01
N GLN A 105 -5.62 -5.14 -10.66
CA GLN A 105 -6.81 -5.69 -10.01
C GLN A 105 -6.47 -6.64 -8.86
N ALA A 106 -5.52 -7.55 -9.06
CA ALA A 106 -5.10 -8.48 -8.03
C ALA A 106 -4.48 -7.76 -6.83
N GLN A 107 -3.59 -6.80 -7.07
CA GLN A 107 -3.01 -5.97 -6.01
C GLN A 107 -4.07 -5.09 -5.31
N PHE A 108 -5.00 -4.51 -6.06
CA PHE A 108 -6.10 -3.73 -5.50
C PHE A 108 -6.91 -4.54 -4.48
N ILE A 109 -7.30 -5.78 -4.82
CA ILE A 109 -8.05 -6.68 -3.93
C ILE A 109 -7.27 -6.97 -2.64
N LEU A 110 -5.95 -7.13 -2.73
CA LEU A 110 -5.10 -7.38 -1.56
C LEU A 110 -4.88 -6.14 -0.70
N VAL A 111 -4.81 -4.97 -1.29
CA VAL A 111 -4.43 -3.71 -0.62
C VAL A 111 -5.63 -3.03 0.03
N VAL A 112 -6.83 -3.10 -0.57
CA VAL A 112 -8.05 -2.48 -0.02
C VAL A 112 -8.32 -2.87 1.43
N PRO A 113 -8.31 -4.15 1.83
CA PRO A 113 -8.53 -4.54 3.21
C PRO A 113 -7.49 -3.94 4.18
N VAL A 114 -6.24 -3.85 3.75
CA VAL A 114 -5.15 -3.28 4.56
C VAL A 114 -5.40 -1.80 4.83
N VAL A 115 -5.68 -1.03 3.77
CA VAL A 115 -5.98 0.40 3.90
C VAL A 115 -7.24 0.61 4.74
N ALA A 116 -8.30 -0.16 4.49
CA ALA A 116 -9.56 -0.04 5.23
C ALA A 116 -9.41 -0.36 6.72
N ALA A 117 -8.67 -1.43 7.07
CA ALA A 117 -8.45 -1.81 8.45
C ALA A 117 -7.62 -0.78 9.22
N LEU A 118 -6.53 -0.29 8.63
CA LEU A 118 -5.66 0.71 9.25
C LEU A 118 -6.36 2.06 9.37
N THR A 119 -7.07 2.50 8.32
CA THR A 119 -7.88 3.73 8.36
C THR A 119 -8.95 3.65 9.43
N ARG A 120 -9.65 2.50 9.54
CA ARG A 120 -10.64 2.29 10.59
C ARG A 120 -10.04 2.48 11.98
N GLN A 121 -8.87 1.92 12.26
CA GLN A 121 -8.21 2.05 13.56
C GLN A 121 -7.93 3.52 13.88
N VAL A 122 -7.30 4.24 12.98
CA VAL A 122 -6.96 5.66 13.16
C VAL A 122 -8.21 6.51 13.39
N VAL A 123 -9.22 6.37 12.53
CA VAL A 123 -10.45 7.16 12.63
C VAL A 123 -11.29 6.78 13.87
N GLU A 124 -11.29 5.51 14.27
CA GLU A 124 -12.02 5.05 15.46
C GLU A 124 -11.42 5.65 16.74
N ASP A 125 -10.11 5.80 16.83
CA ASP A 125 -9.45 6.42 17.99
C ASP A 125 -9.82 7.90 18.12
N VAL A 126 -9.88 8.64 17.03
CA VAL A 126 -10.31 10.05 17.02
C VAL A 126 -11.82 10.20 17.25
N GLU A 127 -12.63 9.29 16.68
CA GLU A 127 -14.09 9.27 16.92
C GLU A 127 -14.41 9.05 18.39
N ARG A 128 -13.64 8.24 19.13
CA ARG A 128 -13.81 8.08 20.60
C ARG A 128 -13.53 9.36 21.37
N GLN A 129 -12.63 10.19 20.89
CA GLN A 129 -12.22 11.44 21.57
C GLN A 129 -13.14 12.62 21.23
N HIS A 130 -13.54 12.76 19.98
CA HIS A 130 -14.22 13.94 19.44
C HIS A 130 -15.58 13.66 18.79
N GLY A 131 -16.01 12.41 18.70
CA GLY A 131 -17.23 12.02 17.98
C GLY A 131 -18.51 12.65 18.54
N GLU A 132 -18.60 12.82 19.87
CA GLU A 132 -19.75 13.45 20.51
C GLU A 132 -19.89 14.94 20.13
N GLN A 133 -18.75 15.65 20.00
CA GLN A 133 -18.74 17.06 19.59
C GLN A 133 -19.30 17.22 18.17
N TRP A 134 -18.87 16.37 17.24
CA TRP A 134 -19.37 16.39 15.87
C TRP A 134 -20.84 15.96 15.76
N ALA A 135 -21.25 15.02 16.62
CA ALA A 135 -22.64 14.57 16.67
C ALA A 135 -23.58 15.68 17.19
N SER A 136 -23.15 16.45 18.20
CA SER A 136 -23.93 17.58 18.73
C SER A 136 -24.10 18.72 17.73
N LEU A 137 -23.18 18.85 16.76
CA LEU A 137 -23.28 19.78 15.64
C LEU A 137 -24.17 19.27 14.50
N GLY A 138 -24.82 18.09 14.66
CA GLY A 138 -25.71 17.52 13.65
C GLY A 138 -25.01 16.81 12.49
N ALA A 139 -23.69 16.58 12.58
CA ALA A 139 -22.96 15.88 11.54
C ALA A 139 -23.38 14.41 11.46
N GLY A 140 -23.91 13.99 10.31
CA GLY A 140 -24.23 12.59 10.02
C GLY A 140 -23.00 11.71 9.91
N PRO A 141 -23.14 10.36 9.97
CA PRO A 141 -22.00 9.43 9.99
C PRO A 141 -21.02 9.60 8.81
N TRP A 142 -21.50 9.86 7.60
CA TRP A 142 -20.67 10.10 6.42
C TRP A 142 -19.86 11.39 6.53
N VAL A 143 -20.49 12.49 6.98
CA VAL A 143 -19.79 13.76 7.14
C VAL A 143 -18.73 13.64 8.22
N ARG A 144 -19.05 13.00 9.36
CA ARG A 144 -18.09 12.75 10.44
C ARG A 144 -16.91 11.89 9.96
N SER A 145 -17.17 10.82 9.23
CA SER A 145 -16.10 9.96 8.73
C SER A 145 -15.15 10.71 7.80
N LEU A 146 -15.67 11.60 6.95
CA LEU A 146 -14.86 12.41 6.04
C LEU A 146 -14.04 13.47 6.79
N LEU A 147 -14.66 14.17 7.77
CA LEU A 147 -13.98 15.18 8.57
C LEU A 147 -12.85 14.57 9.41
N LEU A 148 -13.13 13.47 10.11
CA LEU A 148 -12.13 12.79 10.92
C LEU A 148 -11.00 12.21 10.07
N ALA A 149 -11.30 11.65 8.89
CA ALA A 149 -10.28 11.21 7.94
C ALA A 149 -9.43 12.39 7.44
N TRP A 150 -10.02 13.56 7.22
CA TRP A 150 -9.28 14.74 6.81
C TRP A 150 -8.38 15.28 7.93
N ASP A 151 -8.84 15.27 9.17
CA ASP A 151 -8.01 15.66 10.32
C ASP A 151 -6.79 14.75 10.45
N GLU A 152 -6.96 13.46 10.21
CA GLU A 152 -5.90 12.45 10.29
C GLU A 152 -5.12 12.21 8.98
N ARG A 153 -5.13 13.18 8.06
CA ARG A 153 -4.50 13.05 6.73
C ARG A 153 -3.02 12.64 6.77
N LEU A 154 -2.26 13.02 7.81
CA LEU A 154 -0.86 12.62 7.96
C LEU A 154 -0.72 11.14 8.35
N ALA A 155 -1.60 10.65 9.24
CA ALA A 155 -1.68 9.23 9.55
C ALA A 155 -2.12 8.42 8.33
N LEU A 156 -3.11 8.93 7.58
CA LEU A 156 -3.58 8.31 6.33
C LEU A 156 -2.49 8.27 5.25
N LEU A 157 -1.66 9.30 5.14
CA LEU A 157 -0.49 9.28 4.25
C LEU A 157 0.47 8.15 4.60
N THR A 158 0.69 7.92 5.90
CA THR A 158 1.52 6.78 6.35
C THR A 158 0.91 5.44 5.96
N ILE A 159 -0.41 5.30 6.12
CA ILE A 159 -1.12 4.10 5.69
C ILE A 159 -0.92 3.86 4.19
N SER A 160 -0.99 4.92 3.37
CA SER A 160 -0.74 4.84 1.93
C SER A 160 0.64 4.25 1.60
N VAL A 161 1.69 4.70 2.30
CA VAL A 161 3.04 4.20 2.06
C VAL A 161 3.24 2.78 2.56
N THR A 162 2.66 2.44 3.71
CA THR A 162 2.65 1.05 4.21
C THR A 162 1.96 0.12 3.19
N ALA A 163 0.82 0.55 2.66
CA ALA A 163 0.08 -0.18 1.64
C ALA A 163 0.88 -0.33 0.33
N PHE A 164 1.60 0.72 -0.08
CA PHE A 164 2.48 0.67 -1.25
C PHE A 164 3.65 -0.30 -1.04
N GLY A 165 4.30 -0.28 0.12
CA GLY A 165 5.36 -1.24 0.47
C GLY A 165 4.87 -2.69 0.36
N ARG A 166 3.64 -2.96 0.82
CA ARG A 166 3.01 -4.27 0.66
C ARG A 166 2.73 -4.62 -0.80
N ALA A 167 2.19 -3.67 -1.57
CA ALA A 167 1.87 -3.90 -2.98
C ALA A 167 3.12 -4.18 -3.82
N ILE A 168 4.19 -3.39 -3.65
CA ILE A 168 5.40 -3.51 -4.46
C ILE A 168 6.19 -4.80 -4.15
N SER A 169 6.03 -5.37 -2.95
CA SER A 169 6.64 -6.63 -2.55
C SER A 169 5.81 -7.87 -2.90
N GLU A 170 4.64 -7.69 -3.53
CA GLU A 170 3.75 -8.79 -3.88
C GLU A 170 4.33 -9.64 -5.04
N VAL A 171 4.35 -10.96 -4.85
CA VAL A 171 4.87 -11.92 -5.83
C VAL A 171 3.75 -12.81 -6.36
N GLY A 172 3.02 -13.49 -5.47
CA GLY A 172 2.18 -14.63 -5.80
C GLY A 172 1.01 -14.28 -6.72
N ALA A 173 0.21 -13.30 -6.32
CA ALA A 173 -0.94 -12.88 -7.11
C ALA A 173 -0.52 -12.34 -8.48
N VAL A 174 0.50 -11.46 -8.49
CA VAL A 174 0.99 -10.82 -9.71
C VAL A 174 1.58 -11.83 -10.68
N MET A 175 2.29 -12.84 -10.17
CA MET A 175 2.85 -13.92 -11.00
C MET A 175 1.75 -14.72 -11.70
N ILE A 176 0.68 -15.07 -10.98
CA ILE A 176 -0.43 -15.86 -11.53
C ILE A 176 -1.19 -15.09 -12.62
N VAL A 177 -1.62 -13.85 -12.31
CA VAL A 177 -2.47 -13.09 -13.23
C VAL A 177 -1.68 -12.36 -14.32
N GLY A 178 -0.40 -12.08 -14.09
CA GLY A 178 0.48 -11.40 -15.03
C GLY A 178 1.25 -12.36 -15.95
N GLY A 179 1.53 -13.58 -15.49
CA GLY A 179 2.27 -14.59 -16.29
C GLY A 179 3.75 -14.29 -16.47
N ASN A 180 4.30 -13.27 -15.80
CA ASN A 180 5.75 -12.91 -15.86
C ASN A 180 6.34 -12.79 -17.28
N ILE A 181 5.56 -12.24 -18.23
CA ILE A 181 5.93 -12.11 -19.64
C ILE A 181 6.95 -11.00 -19.81
N ASP A 182 8.09 -11.32 -20.44
CA ASP A 182 9.15 -10.36 -20.68
C ASP A 182 8.68 -9.19 -21.54
N GLY A 183 9.18 -8.00 -21.23
CA GLY A 183 8.78 -6.78 -21.91
C GLY A 183 7.31 -6.37 -21.72
N PHE A 184 6.45 -7.18 -21.05
CA PHE A 184 5.02 -6.92 -20.98
C PHE A 184 4.43 -6.93 -19.56
N THR A 185 4.59 -7.99 -18.78
CA THR A 185 4.02 -8.11 -17.42
C THR A 185 5.05 -8.45 -16.34
N ARG A 186 6.33 -8.60 -16.71
CA ARG A 186 7.39 -8.86 -15.74
C ARG A 186 7.59 -7.66 -14.83
N VAL A 187 7.55 -7.89 -13.52
CA VAL A 187 7.81 -6.90 -12.44
C VAL A 187 9.00 -7.35 -11.58
N MET A 188 9.54 -6.48 -10.73
CA MET A 188 10.75 -6.78 -9.95
C MET A 188 10.65 -8.09 -9.18
N THR A 189 9.57 -8.29 -8.43
CA THR A 189 9.40 -9.48 -7.59
C THR A 189 9.29 -10.77 -8.39
N THR A 190 8.59 -10.75 -9.52
CA THR A 190 8.47 -11.94 -10.41
C THR A 190 9.75 -12.18 -11.19
N ALA A 191 10.50 -11.13 -11.54
CA ALA A 191 11.82 -11.25 -12.15
C ALA A 191 12.84 -11.83 -11.16
N ILE A 192 12.88 -11.35 -9.91
CA ILE A 192 13.76 -11.92 -8.86
C ILE A 192 13.52 -13.42 -8.72
N ALA A 193 12.26 -13.86 -8.62
CA ALA A 193 11.91 -15.27 -8.49
C ALA A 193 12.39 -16.09 -9.71
N LEU A 194 12.21 -15.57 -10.93
CA LEU A 194 12.61 -16.22 -12.16
C LEU A 194 14.14 -16.30 -12.28
N GLU A 195 14.85 -15.17 -12.10
CA GLU A 195 16.30 -15.14 -12.29
C GLU A 195 17.02 -15.96 -11.21
N THR A 196 16.49 -15.99 -9.98
CA THR A 196 16.95 -16.91 -8.93
C THR A 196 16.81 -18.38 -9.37
N SER A 197 15.69 -18.74 -9.98
CA SER A 197 15.46 -20.11 -10.46
C SER A 197 16.34 -20.50 -11.66
N LYS A 198 16.77 -19.52 -12.47
CA LYS A 198 17.73 -19.70 -13.57
C LYS A 198 19.19 -19.75 -13.09
N GLY A 199 19.48 -19.30 -11.88
CA GLY A 199 20.82 -19.15 -11.34
C GLY A 199 21.51 -17.83 -11.69
N ASP A 200 20.80 -16.87 -12.31
CA ASP A 200 21.31 -15.50 -12.53
C ASP A 200 21.17 -14.67 -11.26
N LEU A 201 22.04 -14.99 -10.30
CA LEU A 201 22.04 -14.31 -8.99
C LEU A 201 22.42 -12.82 -9.06
N PRO A 202 23.32 -12.35 -9.95
CA PRO A 202 23.64 -10.94 -10.07
C PRO A 202 22.43 -10.09 -10.44
N LEU A 203 21.64 -10.49 -11.43
CA LEU A 203 20.45 -9.75 -11.85
C LEU A 203 19.35 -9.79 -10.76
N ALA A 204 19.14 -10.96 -10.15
CA ALA A 204 18.19 -11.12 -9.05
C ALA A 204 18.56 -10.21 -7.86
N LEU A 205 19.84 -10.15 -7.46
CA LEU A 205 20.33 -9.27 -6.41
C LEU A 205 20.21 -7.79 -6.79
N GLY A 206 20.50 -7.42 -8.03
CA GLY A 206 20.35 -6.04 -8.53
C GLY A 206 18.91 -5.55 -8.38
N LEU A 207 17.95 -6.33 -8.85
CA LEU A 207 16.52 -6.04 -8.71
C LEU A 207 16.09 -5.98 -7.23
N GLY A 208 16.61 -6.89 -6.39
CA GLY A 208 16.35 -6.91 -4.95
C GLY A 208 16.87 -5.67 -4.24
N MET A 209 18.08 -5.20 -4.59
CA MET A 209 18.66 -3.95 -4.05
C MET A 209 17.83 -2.73 -4.44
N VAL A 210 17.39 -2.63 -5.70
CA VAL A 210 16.52 -1.53 -6.14
C VAL A 210 15.18 -1.57 -5.42
N LEU A 211 14.57 -2.75 -5.25
CA LEU A 211 13.33 -2.90 -4.51
C LEU A 211 13.48 -2.43 -3.06
N LEU A 212 14.54 -2.86 -2.37
CA LEU A 212 14.84 -2.44 -1.00
C LEU A 212 15.10 -0.93 -0.91
N ALA A 213 15.85 -0.37 -1.86
CA ALA A 213 16.12 1.07 -1.92
C ALA A 213 14.81 1.87 -2.09
N VAL A 214 13.91 1.45 -2.98
CA VAL A 214 12.61 2.09 -3.18
C VAL A 214 11.78 2.05 -1.89
N VAL A 215 11.68 0.89 -1.24
CA VAL A 215 10.93 0.74 0.02
C VAL A 215 11.55 1.59 1.13
N LEU A 216 12.89 1.60 1.24
CA LEU A 216 13.60 2.42 2.23
C LEU A 216 13.37 3.92 2.00
N LEU A 217 13.49 4.40 0.77
CA LEU A 217 13.26 5.80 0.42
C LEU A 217 11.84 6.25 0.75
N LEU A 218 10.84 5.42 0.45
CA LEU A 218 9.45 5.72 0.78
C LEU A 218 9.21 5.80 2.29
N ASN A 219 9.77 4.85 3.06
CA ASN A 219 9.66 4.88 4.52
C ASN A 219 10.40 6.09 5.12
N ALA A 220 11.59 6.42 4.62
CA ALA A 220 12.34 7.59 5.04
C ALA A 220 11.58 8.89 4.73
N LEU A 221 10.95 8.98 3.55
CA LEU A 221 10.11 10.12 3.17
C LEU A 221 8.95 10.32 4.16
N VAL A 222 8.25 9.24 4.51
CA VAL A 222 7.14 9.29 5.48
C VAL A 222 7.62 9.67 6.87
N ALA A 223 8.71 9.06 7.34
CA ALA A 223 9.29 9.44 8.62
C ALA A 223 9.65 10.94 8.65
N GLY A 224 10.25 11.44 7.57
CA GLY A 224 10.55 12.86 7.42
C GLY A 224 9.30 13.76 7.44
N LEU A 225 8.24 13.37 6.73
CA LEU A 225 6.98 14.11 6.70
C LEU A 225 6.28 14.12 8.07
N ARG A 226 6.31 13.00 8.81
CA ARG A 226 5.78 12.93 10.18
C ARG A 226 6.53 13.89 11.11
N LEU A 227 7.86 13.81 11.16
CA LEU A 227 8.70 14.67 11.98
C LEU A 227 8.49 16.15 11.65
N TRP A 228 8.34 16.48 10.38
CA TRP A 228 8.04 17.84 9.94
C TRP A 228 6.66 18.30 10.39
N GLY A 229 5.64 17.46 10.30
CA GLY A 229 4.29 17.73 10.78
C GLY A 229 4.23 17.97 12.29
N GLU A 230 4.89 17.14 13.08
CA GLU A 230 5.00 17.26 14.53
C GLU A 230 5.68 18.57 14.95
N ARG A 231 6.79 18.94 14.32
CA ARG A 231 7.49 20.21 14.57
C ARG A 231 6.62 21.43 14.24
N ARG A 232 5.78 21.33 13.23
CA ARG A 232 4.89 22.42 12.83
C ARG A 232 3.70 22.59 13.79
N ASN A 233 3.24 21.50 14.40
CA ASN A 233 2.16 21.51 15.39
C ASN A 233 2.65 21.83 16.82
N ALA A 234 3.93 21.63 17.12
CA ALA A 234 4.58 22.06 18.36
C ALA A 234 4.85 23.58 18.34
N ARG A 235 3.80 24.42 18.15
CA ARG A 235 3.90 25.84 18.46
C ARG A 235 4.02 25.98 19.96
N PRO A 236 4.97 26.81 20.48
CA PRO A 236 5.03 27.11 21.90
C PRO A 236 3.67 27.66 22.33
N ALA A 237 3.11 27.11 23.41
CA ALA A 237 1.97 27.70 24.07
C ALA A 237 2.32 29.16 24.38
N PRO A 238 1.42 30.13 24.15
CA PRO A 238 1.68 31.51 24.52
C PRO A 238 2.01 31.53 26.01
N GLU A 239 3.22 31.97 26.34
CA GLU A 239 3.66 32.16 27.72
C GLU A 239 2.55 32.93 28.44
N GLY A 240 1.98 32.27 29.42
CA GLY A 240 0.87 32.85 30.20
C GLY A 240 1.28 34.22 30.71
N ARG A 241 0.55 35.25 30.31
CA ARG A 241 0.50 36.50 31.04
C ARG A 241 0.18 36.14 32.49
N THR A 242 1.19 36.07 33.29
CA THR A 242 1.02 36.19 34.75
C THR A 242 0.34 37.52 34.99
N LEU A 243 -0.99 37.48 35.15
CA LEU A 243 -1.72 38.59 35.73
C LEU A 243 -1.13 38.75 37.13
N GLY A 244 -0.23 39.75 37.28
CA GLY A 244 0.24 40.20 38.57
C GLY A 244 -0.94 40.64 39.39
N VAL A 245 -1.36 39.80 40.31
CA VAL A 245 -2.16 40.22 41.46
C VAL A 245 -1.16 40.89 42.40
N GLN A 246 -1.11 42.23 42.34
CA GLN A 246 -0.49 43.02 43.40
C GLN A 246 -1.44 43.10 44.57
N PRO A 247 -0.92 43.06 45.81
CA PRO A 247 -1.69 43.07 47.03
C PRO A 247 -2.41 44.40 47.32
#